data_ee356ba33925df2866275512c5bb0960
#
_entry.id   ee356ba33925df2866275512c5bb0960
#
_cell.length_a   1.000
_cell.length_b   1.000
_cell.length_c   1.000
_cell.angle_alpha   90.00
_cell.angle_beta   90.00
_cell.angle_gamma   90.00
#
_symmetry.space_group_name_H-M   'P 1'
#
loop_
_entity.id
_entity.type
_entity.pdbx_description
1 polymer ?
#
loop_
_entity_poly.entity_id
_entity_poly.type
_entity_poly.pdbx_seq_one_letter_code
_entity_poly.pdbx_strand_id
1 'polypeptide(L)'
;YNGTTGILPLDDSIKCALRHGYNHHIPRLMVISNIMNLCEIDPKHIYKWFMEMYIDSSEWVMVPNVFGMATYSDGGLMSTKPYTCGSNYILKMSNYPKGEWCDIVDGLYWRFTEKNIDFYKSNPRLSFLHRTLDKMSQDRKSHIFAKAEEFISNNTQ
;
A
#
# COMPACT_ATOMS: atom_id res chain seq x y z
N TYR A 1 3.34 14.50 -1.78
CA TYR A 1 2.35 15.25 -2.58
C TYR A 1 2.75 15.47 -4.05
N ASN A 2 4.04 15.46 -4.43
CA ASN A 2 4.48 15.88 -5.76
C ASN A 2 4.58 14.76 -6.81
N GLY A 3 4.41 13.50 -6.41
CA GLY A 3 4.59 12.36 -7.30
C GLY A 3 6.03 12.20 -7.78
N THR A 4 6.97 12.24 -6.85
CA THR A 4 8.42 12.10 -7.07
C THR A 4 9.05 11.13 -6.06
N THR A 5 8.32 10.06 -5.75
CA THR A 5 8.71 9.10 -4.72
C THR A 5 9.70 8.04 -5.23
N GLY A 6 9.78 7.85 -6.55
CA GLY A 6 10.56 6.79 -7.19
C GLY A 6 9.79 5.48 -7.39
N ILE A 7 8.54 5.38 -6.90
CA ILE A 7 7.63 4.28 -7.23
C ILE A 7 6.77 4.72 -8.41
N LEU A 8 7.13 4.30 -9.62
CA LEU A 8 6.49 4.76 -10.86
C LEU A 8 4.95 4.71 -10.83
N PRO A 9 4.27 3.61 -10.45
CA PRO A 9 2.82 3.58 -10.36
C PRO A 9 2.23 4.58 -9.36
N LEU A 10 2.92 4.82 -8.24
CA LEU A 10 2.50 5.78 -7.23
C LEU A 10 2.64 7.21 -7.74
N ASP A 11 3.77 7.53 -8.34
CA ASP A 11 4.06 8.86 -8.88
C ASP A 11 3.06 9.25 -9.97
N ASP A 12 2.75 8.35 -10.89
CA ASP A 12 1.74 8.57 -11.91
C ASP A 12 0.34 8.75 -11.32
N SER A 13 0.00 7.95 -10.31
CA SER A 13 -1.30 8.07 -9.63
C SER A 13 -1.44 9.40 -8.88
N ILE A 14 -0.38 9.86 -8.19
CA ILE A 14 -0.37 11.17 -7.52
C ILE A 14 -0.48 12.30 -8.55
N LYS A 15 0.30 12.26 -9.64
CA LYS A 15 0.24 13.26 -10.71
C LYS A 15 -1.14 13.30 -11.39
N CYS A 16 -1.79 12.15 -11.56
CA CYS A 16 -3.13 12.07 -12.07
C CYS A 16 -4.14 12.74 -11.12
N ALA A 17 -4.05 12.46 -9.81
CA ALA A 17 -4.87 13.12 -8.81
C ALA A 17 -4.67 14.65 -8.81
N LEU A 18 -3.43 15.11 -8.83
CA LEU A 18 -3.10 16.55 -8.88
C LEU A 18 -3.65 17.24 -10.13
N ARG A 19 -3.61 16.58 -11.28
CA ARG A 19 -4.04 17.15 -12.55
C ARG A 19 -5.54 17.15 -12.74
N HIS A 20 -6.21 16.10 -12.29
CA HIS A 20 -7.61 15.84 -12.60
C HIS A 20 -8.53 15.82 -11.38
N GLY A 21 -8.00 15.84 -10.16
CA GLY A 21 -8.78 15.61 -8.94
C GLY A 21 -9.43 14.22 -8.91
N TYR A 22 -8.92 13.27 -9.68
CA TYR A 22 -9.55 11.97 -9.88
C TYR A 22 -8.55 10.87 -10.22
N ASN A 23 -8.80 9.70 -9.67
CA ASN A 23 -8.25 8.42 -10.12
C ASN A 23 -9.38 7.38 -10.15
N HIS A 24 -9.24 6.37 -11.00
CA HIS A 24 -10.06 5.17 -10.90
C HIS A 24 -9.87 4.48 -9.54
N HIS A 25 -10.87 3.73 -9.08
CA HIS A 25 -10.84 3.07 -7.76
C HIS A 25 -9.59 2.22 -7.51
N ILE A 26 -9.14 1.46 -8.50
CA ILE A 26 -7.98 0.56 -8.33
C ILE A 26 -6.67 1.30 -8.01
N PRO A 27 -6.24 2.35 -8.73
CA PRO A 27 -5.09 3.16 -8.32
C PRO A 27 -5.24 3.77 -6.93
N ARG A 28 -6.44 4.20 -6.54
CA ARG A 28 -6.69 4.73 -5.19
C ARG A 28 -6.42 3.66 -4.13
N LEU A 29 -7.02 2.46 -4.29
CA LEU A 29 -6.97 1.41 -3.28
C LEU A 29 -5.64 0.63 -3.31
N MET A 30 -5.25 0.13 -4.50
CA MET A 30 -4.16 -0.84 -4.62
C MET A 30 -2.80 -0.21 -4.87
N VAL A 31 -2.75 1.09 -5.13
CA VAL A 31 -1.48 1.83 -5.30
C VAL A 31 -1.33 2.85 -4.18
N ILE A 32 -2.10 3.94 -4.18
CA ILE A 32 -1.91 5.05 -3.25
C ILE A 32 -2.12 4.62 -1.80
N SER A 33 -3.33 4.17 -1.45
CA SER A 33 -3.61 3.79 -0.05
C SER A 33 -2.86 2.55 0.39
N ASN A 34 -2.59 1.59 -0.52
CA ASN A 34 -1.75 0.45 -0.23
C ASN A 34 -0.34 0.89 0.21
N ILE A 35 0.34 1.74 -0.58
CA ILE A 35 1.68 2.22 -0.24
C ILE A 35 1.66 3.04 1.07
N MET A 36 0.68 3.94 1.23
CA MET A 36 0.54 4.72 2.46
C MET A 36 0.34 3.82 3.70
N ASN A 37 -0.51 2.79 3.60
CA ASN A 37 -0.74 1.82 4.67
C ASN A 37 0.51 0.98 4.96
N LEU A 38 1.22 0.52 3.93
CA LEU A 38 2.47 -0.25 4.08
C LEU A 38 3.61 0.59 4.69
N CYS A 39 3.58 1.91 4.51
CA CYS A 39 4.44 2.87 5.20
C CYS A 39 3.98 3.20 6.63
N GLU A 40 2.90 2.58 7.12
CA GLU A 40 2.36 2.77 8.46
C GLU A 40 1.90 4.22 8.72
N ILE A 41 1.44 4.93 7.70
CA ILE A 41 0.85 6.27 7.84
C ILE A 41 -0.47 6.14 8.61
N ASP A 42 -0.69 7.04 9.58
CA ASP A 42 -1.94 7.08 10.35
C ASP A 42 -3.16 7.11 9.41
N PRO A 43 -4.14 6.21 9.57
CA PRO A 43 -5.35 6.17 8.75
C PRO A 43 -6.09 7.51 8.64
N LYS A 44 -6.02 8.36 9.67
CA LYS A 44 -6.60 9.71 9.63
C LYS A 44 -5.88 10.62 8.64
N HIS A 45 -4.56 10.49 8.51
CA HIS A 45 -3.79 11.24 7.53
C HIS A 45 -4.04 10.75 6.12
N ILE A 46 -4.21 9.43 5.93
CA ILE A 46 -4.62 8.85 4.65
C ILE A 46 -6.02 9.39 4.27
N TYR A 47 -6.97 9.34 5.19
CA TYR A 47 -8.32 9.87 4.97
C TYR A 47 -8.30 11.36 4.58
N LYS A 48 -7.56 12.18 5.33
CA LYS A 48 -7.40 13.61 5.04
C LYS A 48 -6.86 13.83 3.62
N TRP A 49 -5.81 13.11 3.25
CA TRP A 49 -5.23 13.19 1.90
C TRP A 49 -6.26 12.88 0.82
N PHE A 50 -7.06 11.83 0.99
CA PHE A 50 -8.12 11.45 0.03
C PHE A 50 -9.22 12.52 -0.07
N MET A 51 -9.61 13.11 1.05
CA MET A 51 -10.60 14.19 1.07
C MET A 51 -10.10 15.46 0.38
N GLU A 52 -8.82 15.75 0.46
CA GLU A 52 -8.20 16.93 -0.16
C GLU A 52 -7.93 16.75 -1.66
N MET A 53 -7.59 15.54 -2.10
CA MET A 53 -7.08 15.30 -3.44
C MET A 53 -8.14 14.96 -4.48
N TYR A 54 -9.33 14.52 -4.05
CA TYR A 54 -10.35 14.05 -4.97
C TYR A 54 -11.62 14.88 -4.94
N ILE A 55 -12.09 15.28 -6.13
CA ILE A 55 -13.31 16.10 -6.30
C ILE A 55 -14.61 15.36 -5.97
N ASP A 56 -14.57 14.02 -6.01
CA ASP A 56 -15.70 13.14 -5.69
C ASP A 56 -15.66 12.63 -4.23
N SER A 57 -14.80 13.21 -3.40
CA SER A 57 -14.68 12.85 -1.99
C SER A 57 -15.91 13.27 -1.19
N SER A 58 -16.41 12.33 -0.40
CA SER A 58 -17.45 12.55 0.60
C SER A 58 -17.24 11.59 1.77
N GLU A 59 -17.64 11.98 2.97
CA GLU A 59 -17.41 11.17 4.18
C GLU A 59 -17.98 9.76 4.08
N TRP A 60 -19.23 9.64 3.61
CA TRP A 60 -19.90 8.35 3.50
C TRP A 60 -19.23 7.39 2.51
N VAL A 61 -18.44 7.91 1.56
CA VAL A 61 -17.63 7.11 0.62
C VAL A 61 -16.24 6.86 1.17
N MET A 62 -15.55 7.91 1.66
CA MET A 62 -14.15 7.82 2.03
C MET A 62 -13.92 7.12 3.36
N VAL A 63 -14.82 7.23 4.33
CA VAL A 63 -14.71 6.53 5.62
C VAL A 63 -14.62 5.01 5.41
N PRO A 64 -15.58 4.32 4.76
CA PRO A 64 -15.47 2.88 4.53
C PRO A 64 -14.31 2.49 3.62
N ASN A 65 -13.98 3.30 2.61
CA ASN A 65 -12.88 3.01 1.71
C ASN A 65 -11.50 3.08 2.40
N VAL A 66 -11.27 4.09 3.24
CA VAL A 66 -9.98 4.26 3.92
C VAL A 66 -9.89 3.37 5.14
N PHE A 67 -10.82 3.49 6.09
CA PHE A 67 -10.72 2.76 7.37
C PHE A 67 -11.08 1.28 7.23
N GLY A 68 -12.03 0.93 6.36
CA GLY A 68 -12.44 -0.45 6.12
C GLY A 68 -11.54 -1.18 5.13
N MET A 69 -11.48 -0.74 3.87
CA MET A 69 -10.79 -1.47 2.83
C MET A 69 -9.27 -1.23 2.80
N ALA A 70 -8.85 0.04 2.81
CA ALA A 70 -7.44 0.37 2.60
C ALA A 70 -6.55 0.01 3.79
N THR A 71 -6.93 0.45 4.99
CA THR A 71 -6.10 0.30 6.20
C THR A 71 -6.55 -0.83 7.13
N TYR A 72 -7.77 -1.33 6.95
CA TYR A 72 -8.36 -2.37 7.82
C TYR A 72 -8.45 -1.92 9.30
N SER A 73 -8.45 -0.62 9.55
CA SER A 73 -8.44 -0.04 10.90
C SER A 73 -9.80 -0.08 11.59
N ASP A 74 -10.85 -0.51 10.87
CA ASP A 74 -12.19 -0.80 11.41
C ASP A 74 -12.29 -2.17 12.12
N GLY A 75 -11.18 -2.92 12.17
CA GLY A 75 -11.16 -4.27 12.78
C GLY A 75 -11.87 -5.35 11.95
N GLY A 76 -12.12 -5.09 10.66
CA GLY A 76 -12.71 -6.07 9.75
C GLY A 76 -14.23 -6.05 9.70
N LEU A 77 -14.86 -4.93 10.06
CA LEU A 77 -16.30 -4.74 9.90
C LEU A 77 -16.70 -4.72 8.44
N MET A 78 -15.90 -4.07 7.59
CA MET A 78 -16.23 -3.87 6.17
C MET A 78 -15.67 -4.95 5.27
N SER A 79 -14.49 -5.46 5.56
CA SER A 79 -13.80 -6.43 4.72
C SER A 79 -13.27 -7.62 5.52
N THR A 80 -13.16 -8.79 4.86
CA THR A 80 -12.68 -10.02 5.51
C THR A 80 -11.16 -10.12 5.59
N LYS A 81 -10.45 -9.22 4.93
CA LYS A 81 -8.99 -9.11 4.92
C LYS A 81 -8.58 -7.71 4.48
N PRO A 82 -7.39 -7.22 4.89
CA PRO A 82 -6.84 -5.98 4.35
C PRO A 82 -6.54 -6.12 2.85
N TYR A 83 -6.70 -5.01 2.12
CA TYR A 83 -6.36 -4.92 0.69
C TYR A 83 -4.92 -4.46 0.52
N THR A 84 -3.98 -5.29 0.97
CA THR A 84 -2.54 -5.06 0.78
C THR A 84 -1.98 -5.93 -0.33
N CYS A 85 -1.02 -5.40 -1.08
CA CYS A 85 -0.36 -6.12 -2.16
C CYS A 85 1.09 -5.70 -2.35
N GLY A 86 1.90 -6.63 -2.88
CA GLY A 86 3.25 -6.35 -3.39
C GLY A 86 3.25 -5.97 -4.87
N SER A 87 4.44 -5.81 -5.44
CA SER A 87 4.67 -5.37 -6.83
C SER A 87 4.04 -6.29 -7.87
N ASN A 88 4.00 -7.59 -7.61
CA ASN A 88 3.47 -8.58 -8.55
C ASN A 88 1.99 -8.35 -8.90
N TYR A 89 1.17 -7.89 -7.95
CA TYR A 89 -0.21 -7.53 -8.22
C TYR A 89 -0.27 -6.32 -9.16
N ILE A 90 0.50 -5.27 -8.89
CA ILE A 90 0.52 -4.05 -9.70
C ILE A 90 0.97 -4.36 -11.13
N LEU A 91 2.02 -5.17 -11.29
CA LEU A 91 2.51 -5.61 -12.59
C LEU A 91 1.47 -6.40 -13.40
N LYS A 92 0.69 -7.26 -12.73
CA LYS A 92 -0.37 -8.05 -13.41
C LYS A 92 -1.58 -7.22 -13.81
N MET A 93 -1.86 -6.15 -13.07
CA MET A 93 -3.05 -5.30 -13.27
C MET A 93 -2.78 -4.04 -14.07
N SER A 94 -1.55 -3.87 -14.59
CA SER A 94 -1.12 -2.66 -15.29
C SER A 94 -0.10 -3.00 -16.39
N ASN A 95 0.25 -1.98 -17.18
CA ASN A 95 1.29 -2.04 -18.21
C ASN A 95 2.63 -1.46 -17.73
N TYR A 96 2.81 -1.24 -16.44
CA TYR A 96 4.08 -0.75 -15.91
C TYR A 96 5.20 -1.77 -16.11
N PRO A 97 6.38 -1.34 -16.60
CA PRO A 97 7.53 -2.23 -16.70
C PRO A 97 8.05 -2.57 -15.29
N LYS A 98 8.62 -3.78 -15.17
CA LYS A 98 9.37 -4.15 -13.97
C LYS A 98 10.59 -3.24 -13.83
N GLY A 99 10.85 -2.76 -12.61
CA GLY A 99 11.96 -1.87 -12.29
C GLY A 99 12.31 -1.90 -10.81
N GLU A 100 13.21 -1.03 -10.38
CA GLU A 100 13.66 -0.93 -8.97
C GLU A 100 12.52 -0.66 -7.99
N TRP A 101 11.47 0.03 -8.43
CA TRP A 101 10.28 0.27 -7.63
C TRP A 101 9.61 -1.02 -7.13
N CYS A 102 9.79 -2.14 -7.84
CA CYS A 102 9.25 -3.43 -7.42
C CYS A 102 9.89 -3.91 -6.10
N ASP A 103 11.20 -3.74 -5.95
CA ASP A 103 11.90 -4.12 -4.73
C ASP A 103 11.51 -3.25 -3.54
N ILE A 104 11.22 -1.97 -3.78
CA ILE A 104 10.70 -1.06 -2.75
C ILE A 104 9.31 -1.53 -2.29
N VAL A 105 8.39 -1.74 -3.23
CA VAL A 105 7.00 -2.17 -2.91
C VAL A 105 6.98 -3.54 -2.25
N ASP A 106 7.77 -4.49 -2.73
CA ASP A 106 7.89 -5.81 -2.11
C ASP A 106 8.50 -5.72 -0.70
N GLY A 107 9.48 -4.85 -0.52
CA GLY A 107 10.07 -4.58 0.79
C GLY A 107 9.05 -4.03 1.78
N LEU A 108 8.29 -3.01 1.38
CA LEU A 108 7.20 -2.44 2.19
C LEU A 108 6.17 -3.51 2.56
N TYR A 109 5.74 -4.30 1.59
CA TYR A 109 4.73 -5.35 1.78
C TYR A 109 5.19 -6.46 2.75
N TRP A 110 6.40 -6.99 2.57
CA TRP A 110 6.90 -8.07 3.41
C TRP A 110 7.33 -7.58 4.80
N ARG A 111 7.87 -6.35 4.91
CA ARG A 111 8.14 -5.71 6.19
C ARG A 111 6.86 -5.51 7.00
N PHE A 112 5.82 -4.96 6.38
CA PHE A 112 4.51 -4.79 7.02
C PHE A 112 3.89 -6.13 7.44
N THR A 113 3.98 -7.14 6.58
CA THR A 113 3.51 -8.50 6.88
C THR A 113 4.24 -9.09 8.08
N GLU A 114 5.56 -8.94 8.16
CA GLU A 114 6.36 -9.43 9.28
C GLU A 114 5.99 -8.74 10.60
N LYS A 115 5.85 -7.43 10.59
CA LYS A 115 5.45 -6.67 11.77
C LYS A 115 4.08 -7.08 12.32
N ASN A 116 3.17 -7.49 11.43
CA ASN A 116 1.81 -7.88 11.77
C ASN A 116 1.60 -9.40 11.67
N ILE A 117 2.64 -10.19 11.86
CA ILE A 117 2.63 -11.62 11.55
C ILE A 117 1.57 -12.42 12.32
N ASP A 118 1.26 -12.05 13.55
CA ASP A 118 0.27 -12.72 14.36
C ASP A 118 -1.15 -12.53 13.80
N PHE A 119 -1.46 -11.35 13.31
CA PHE A 119 -2.69 -11.09 12.59
C PHE A 119 -2.78 -11.95 11.30
N TYR A 120 -1.70 -12.00 10.51
CA TYR A 120 -1.68 -12.78 9.27
C TYR A 120 -1.81 -14.28 9.53
N LYS A 121 -1.22 -14.80 10.61
CA LYS A 121 -1.35 -16.21 11.03
C LYS A 121 -2.77 -16.56 11.48
N SER A 122 -3.44 -15.65 12.18
CA SER A 122 -4.80 -15.86 12.68
C SER A 122 -5.87 -15.78 11.60
N ASN A 123 -5.60 -15.10 10.48
CA ASN A 123 -6.56 -14.95 9.38
C ASN A 123 -6.46 -16.13 8.41
N PRO A 124 -7.52 -16.98 8.26
CA PRO A 124 -7.48 -18.19 7.41
C PRO A 124 -7.15 -17.89 5.94
N ARG A 125 -7.52 -16.70 5.43
CA ARG A 125 -7.27 -16.30 4.04
C ARG A 125 -5.84 -15.84 3.77
N LEU A 126 -5.10 -15.49 4.83
CA LEU A 126 -3.77 -14.87 4.74
C LEU A 126 -2.69 -15.72 5.41
N SER A 127 -3.08 -16.81 6.11
CA SER A 127 -2.15 -17.64 6.89
C SER A 127 -1.01 -18.25 6.07
N PHE A 128 -1.15 -18.36 4.75
CA PHE A 128 -0.07 -18.84 3.88
C PHE A 128 1.09 -17.85 3.74
N LEU A 129 0.87 -16.56 4.01
CA LEU A 129 1.90 -15.52 3.83
C LEU A 129 3.08 -15.71 4.76
N HIS A 130 2.87 -16.16 6.01
CA HIS A 130 3.99 -16.44 6.91
C HIS A 130 4.92 -17.51 6.35
N ARG A 131 4.37 -18.59 5.75
CA ARG A 131 5.17 -19.65 5.11
C ARG A 131 5.98 -19.14 3.93
N THR A 132 5.44 -18.17 3.19
CA THR A 132 6.13 -17.55 2.07
C THR A 132 7.28 -16.67 2.57
N LEU A 133 7.04 -15.91 3.64
CA LEU A 133 8.06 -15.09 4.28
C LEU A 133 9.21 -15.94 4.86
N ASP A 134 8.87 -17.05 5.52
CA ASP A 134 9.85 -17.99 6.10
C ASP A 134 10.72 -18.67 5.04
N LYS A 135 10.20 -18.88 3.83
CA LYS A 135 10.94 -19.46 2.69
C LYS A 135 11.81 -18.44 1.94
N MET A 136 11.66 -17.16 2.23
CA MET A 136 12.46 -16.12 1.57
C MET A 136 13.92 -16.22 2.02
N SER A 137 14.85 -16.17 1.08
CA SER A 137 16.29 -16.14 1.42
C SER A 137 16.63 -14.90 2.24
N GLN A 138 17.53 -15.04 3.19
CA GLN A 138 17.95 -13.95 4.07
C GLN A 138 18.52 -12.76 3.27
N ASP A 139 19.28 -13.04 2.21
CA ASP A 139 19.85 -12.00 1.34
C ASP A 139 18.76 -11.20 0.63
N ARG A 140 17.75 -11.88 0.06
CA ARG A 140 16.60 -11.21 -0.58
C ARG A 140 15.83 -10.36 0.43
N LYS A 141 15.56 -10.91 1.59
CA LYS A 141 14.84 -10.22 2.67
C LYS A 141 15.58 -8.97 3.11
N SER A 142 16.86 -9.08 3.41
CA SER A 142 17.70 -7.94 3.84
C SER A 142 17.74 -6.85 2.76
N HIS A 143 17.87 -7.24 1.49
CA HIS A 143 17.91 -6.30 0.37
C HIS A 143 16.60 -5.49 0.26
N ILE A 144 15.44 -6.15 0.19
CA ILE A 144 14.17 -5.44 0.00
C ILE A 144 13.75 -4.65 1.24
N PHE A 145 14.09 -5.13 2.45
CA PHE A 145 13.80 -4.41 3.69
C PHE A 145 14.62 -3.13 3.79
N ALA A 146 15.91 -3.17 3.42
CA ALA A 146 16.74 -1.96 3.36
C ALA A 146 16.16 -0.91 2.41
N LYS A 147 15.67 -1.32 1.22
CA LYS A 147 14.98 -0.45 0.27
C LYS A 147 13.69 0.16 0.85
N ALA A 148 12.93 -0.63 1.59
CA ALA A 148 11.71 -0.14 2.25
C ALA A 148 12.00 0.90 3.34
N GLU A 149 13.00 0.66 4.19
CA GLU A 149 13.39 1.60 5.25
C GLU A 149 13.93 2.91 4.67
N GLU A 150 14.75 2.83 3.63
CA GLU A 150 15.24 4.01 2.89
C GLU A 150 14.06 4.82 2.32
N PHE A 151 13.09 4.12 1.70
CA PHE A 151 11.90 4.77 1.15
C PHE A 151 11.06 5.47 2.24
N ILE A 152 10.79 4.80 3.35
CA ILE A 152 10.03 5.36 4.48
C ILE A 152 10.75 6.58 5.03
N SER A 153 12.05 6.49 5.29
CA SER A 153 12.85 7.60 5.81
C SER A 153 12.81 8.86 4.91
N ASN A 154 12.79 8.66 3.59
CA ASN A 154 12.83 9.75 2.62
C ASN A 154 11.45 10.37 2.34
N ASN A 155 10.35 9.66 2.59
CA ASN A 155 9.01 10.05 2.12
C ASN A 155 7.95 10.23 3.21
N THR A 156 8.22 9.86 4.46
CA THR A 156 7.23 9.89 5.56
C THR A 156 7.63 10.74 6.76
N GLN A 157 8.40 11.78 6.55
CA GLN A 157 8.77 12.76 7.61
C GLN A 157 7.65 13.77 7.86
#